data_7bee7936b135a955d38d646b0eb42253
#
_entry.id   7bee7936b135a955d38d646b0eb42253
#
_cell.length_a   1.000
_cell.length_b   1.000
_cell.length_c   1.000
_cell.angle_alpha   90.00
_cell.angle_beta   90.00
_cell.angle_gamma   90.00
#
_symmetry.space_group_name_H-M   'P 1'
#
loop_
_entity.id
_entity.type
_entity.pdbx_description
1 polymer ?
#
loop_
_entity_poly.entity_id
_entity_poly.type
_entity_poly.pdbx_seq_one_letter_code
_entity_poly.pdbx_strand_id
1 'polypeptide(L)'
;MCIIIYEETSQLIHNKGIEVKRTMKTFSPIKEGKVREVYDNGDSLIIVATDRISAFDVILKNKVTKKGAILTQMSKFWFDFTKDIVPNHMVSTDVKDMPEFFQQEKYDGNSMMCKKLEMLPVECNVRGYITGSGWESYKKDGTVCGIKLPEGLQESDKLPEPIYTPTTKAEIGDHDEHISFEESVEILENLYPGKGRDYATQIKDCTINLYKKCAEYALSKGIIIADTKFEFGLDENGNVVIGDEMLTPDSSRFWPLEGYKPGQGQPSFDKQFVRDWLKANPDSDYLLPEEVVTKTVDKYEEAYELLTGKKFA
;
A
#
# COMPACT_ATOMS: atom_id res chain seq x y z
N MET A 1 27.67 -8.06 -11.34
CA MET A 1 28.81 -8.36 -10.47
C MET A 1 29.28 -7.02 -9.88
N CYS A 2 28.61 -6.56 -8.81
CA CYS A 2 28.99 -5.33 -8.10
C CYS A 2 29.81 -5.72 -6.88
N ILE A 3 31.02 -5.20 -6.87
CA ILE A 3 32.01 -5.41 -5.83
C ILE A 3 31.67 -4.53 -4.63
N ILE A 4 31.39 -5.16 -3.49
CA ILE A 4 31.28 -4.48 -2.19
C ILE A 4 32.71 -4.28 -1.68
N ILE A 5 33.15 -3.03 -1.60
CA ILE A 5 34.42 -2.67 -0.98
C ILE A 5 34.19 -2.52 0.53
N TYR A 6 34.72 -3.47 1.29
CA TYR A 6 34.93 -3.34 2.74
C TYR A 6 36.26 -2.63 2.96
N GLU A 7 36.25 -1.43 3.49
CA GLU A 7 37.45 -0.84 4.10
C GLU A 7 37.54 -1.23 5.58
N GLU A 8 38.38 -2.20 5.87
CA GLU A 8 38.92 -2.43 7.20
C GLU A 8 40.08 -1.46 7.45
N THR A 9 39.93 -0.58 8.42
CA THR A 9 41.08 0.16 8.98
C THR A 9 41.55 -0.49 10.25
N SER A 10 42.75 -1.06 10.17
CA SER A 10 43.46 -1.74 11.21
C SER A 10 43.97 -0.80 12.31
N GLN A 11 43.96 -1.32 13.53
CA GLN A 11 44.31 -0.74 14.82
C GLN A 11 45.78 -0.28 14.93
N LEU A 12 45.98 0.79 15.68
CA LEU A 12 47.18 1.04 16.48
C LEU A 12 46.75 1.36 17.91
N ILE A 13 47.15 0.43 18.83
CA ILE A 13 46.88 0.55 20.26
C ILE A 13 47.96 1.43 20.87
N HIS A 14 47.57 2.55 21.52
CA HIS A 14 48.36 3.18 22.57
C HIS A 14 47.41 3.77 23.65
N ASN A 15 47.65 3.31 24.88
CA ASN A 15 46.95 3.69 26.11
C ASN A 15 46.91 5.18 26.35
N LYS A 16 45.72 5.81 26.18
CA LYS A 16 45.17 6.99 26.87
C LYS A 16 43.79 7.21 26.29
N GLY A 17 42.76 7.08 27.13
CA GLY A 17 41.36 7.54 26.91
C GLY A 17 40.90 7.62 25.46
N ILE A 18 40.74 6.50 24.74
CA ILE A 18 40.20 6.50 23.38
C ILE A 18 38.69 6.49 23.51
N GLU A 19 38.10 7.68 23.31
CA GLU A 19 36.69 7.78 22.93
C GLU A 19 36.54 7.08 21.56
N VAL A 20 36.11 5.82 21.58
CA VAL A 20 35.74 5.13 20.37
C VAL A 20 34.50 5.85 19.82
N LYS A 21 34.69 6.79 18.90
CA LYS A 21 33.58 7.32 18.11
C LYS A 21 32.99 6.15 17.35
N ARG A 22 31.88 5.61 17.88
CA ARG A 22 31.07 4.61 17.21
C ARG A 22 30.49 5.30 15.98
N THR A 23 31.08 5.05 14.81
CA THR A 23 30.49 5.53 13.55
C THR A 23 29.21 4.76 13.33
N MET A 24 28.09 5.47 13.37
CA MET A 24 26.79 4.90 13.05
C MET A 24 26.81 4.40 11.61
N LYS A 25 26.43 3.11 11.39
CA LYS A 25 26.25 2.58 10.04
C LYS A 25 25.20 3.44 9.33
N THR A 26 25.56 3.99 8.18
CA THR A 26 24.64 4.75 7.33
C THR A 26 23.91 3.80 6.38
N PHE A 27 22.66 4.13 6.06
CA PHE A 27 21.85 3.40 5.10
C PHE A 27 21.44 4.33 3.97
N SER A 28 21.48 3.82 2.75
CA SER A 28 20.89 4.46 1.58
C SER A 28 19.75 3.58 1.08
N PRO A 29 18.64 4.16 0.59
CA PRO A 29 17.56 3.35 0.05
C PRO A 29 18.03 2.58 -1.19
N ILE A 30 17.68 1.30 -1.27
CA ILE A 30 17.90 0.46 -2.45
C ILE A 30 16.83 0.70 -3.51
N LYS A 31 15.68 1.26 -3.09
CA LYS A 31 14.58 1.67 -3.97
C LYS A 31 13.86 2.86 -3.37
N GLU A 32 13.66 3.89 -4.20
CA GLU A 32 12.81 5.03 -3.88
C GLU A 32 11.57 4.98 -4.77
N GLY A 33 10.41 4.71 -4.15
CA GLY A 33 9.11 4.81 -4.80
C GLY A 33 8.53 6.22 -4.71
N LYS A 34 7.33 6.40 -5.27
CA LYS A 34 6.63 7.70 -5.23
C LYS A 34 6.42 8.20 -3.79
N VAL A 35 6.13 7.31 -2.85
CA VAL A 35 5.77 7.64 -1.46
C VAL A 35 6.48 6.78 -0.42
N ARG A 36 7.36 5.87 -0.81
CA ARG A 36 8.11 4.98 0.10
C ARG A 36 9.57 4.88 -0.29
N GLU A 37 10.37 4.56 0.70
CA GLU A 37 11.79 4.25 0.59
C GLU A 37 12.02 2.85 1.16
N VAL A 38 12.80 2.03 0.47
CA VAL A 38 13.13 0.67 0.87
C VAL A 38 14.62 0.57 1.13
N TYR A 39 14.98 0.07 2.30
CA TYR A 39 16.37 -0.10 2.73
C TYR A 39 16.68 -1.57 2.95
N ASP A 40 17.86 -2.00 2.52
CA ASP A 40 18.35 -3.36 2.79
C ASP A 40 18.98 -3.43 4.18
N ASN A 41 18.46 -4.31 5.03
CA ASN A 41 18.94 -4.55 6.37
C ASN A 41 19.52 -5.98 6.52
N GLY A 42 20.13 -6.53 5.47
CA GLY A 42 20.66 -7.90 5.49
C GLY A 42 19.56 -8.92 5.28
N ASP A 43 19.13 -9.61 6.34
CA ASP A 43 18.07 -10.64 6.25
C ASP A 43 16.64 -10.06 6.19
N SER A 44 16.50 -8.74 6.31
CA SER A 44 15.22 -8.04 6.30
C SER A 44 15.27 -6.80 5.42
N LEU A 45 14.11 -6.19 5.21
CA LEU A 45 13.98 -4.85 4.63
C LEU A 45 13.46 -3.89 5.70
N ILE A 46 13.80 -2.61 5.56
CA ILE A 46 13.12 -1.54 6.29
C ILE A 46 12.42 -0.68 5.24
N ILE A 47 11.11 -0.61 5.34
CA ILE A 47 10.25 0.21 4.47
C ILE A 47 9.86 1.45 5.25
N VAL A 48 10.18 2.62 4.71
CA VAL A 48 9.84 3.91 5.28
C VAL A 48 8.77 4.56 4.43
N ALA A 49 7.57 4.70 4.97
CA ALA A 49 6.51 5.49 4.36
C ALA A 49 6.82 6.98 4.57
N THR A 50 6.83 7.74 3.50
CA THR A 50 7.16 9.17 3.55
C THR A 50 5.90 10.03 3.56
N ASP A 51 6.05 11.29 3.91
CA ASP A 51 5.00 12.30 3.84
C ASP A 51 4.77 12.83 2.40
N ARG A 52 5.49 12.29 1.41
CA ARG A 52 5.21 12.57 -0.01
C ARG A 52 3.81 12.07 -0.36
N ILE A 53 3.12 12.81 -1.20
CA ILE A 53 1.84 12.41 -1.78
C ILE A 53 1.96 12.41 -3.29
N SER A 54 1.34 11.44 -3.95
CA SER A 54 1.27 11.39 -5.41
C SER A 54 -0.18 11.27 -5.87
N ALA A 55 -0.51 11.97 -6.95
CA ALA A 55 -1.77 11.86 -7.66
C ALA A 55 -1.50 11.94 -9.17
N PHE A 56 -2.28 11.18 -9.97
CA PHE A 56 -2.08 11.09 -11.42
C PHE A 56 -0.62 10.77 -11.82
N ASP A 57 0.00 9.84 -11.08
CA ASP A 57 1.39 9.40 -11.25
C ASP A 57 2.47 10.45 -11.01
N VAL A 58 2.11 11.67 -10.59
CA VAL A 58 3.01 12.75 -10.24
C VAL A 58 3.16 12.86 -8.72
N ILE A 59 4.40 13.01 -8.23
CA ILE A 59 4.67 13.38 -6.84
C ILE A 59 4.40 14.87 -6.68
N LEU A 60 3.53 15.24 -5.76
CA LEU A 60 3.18 16.63 -5.50
C LEU A 60 4.32 17.36 -4.78
N LYS A 61 4.37 18.69 -4.94
CA LYS A 61 5.40 19.54 -4.31
C LYS A 61 5.26 19.65 -2.80
N ASN A 62 4.06 19.44 -2.27
CA ASN A 62 3.79 19.45 -0.83
C ASN A 62 4.10 18.11 -0.19
N LYS A 63 4.40 18.16 1.12
CA LYS A 63 4.34 17.02 2.02
C LYS A 63 3.05 17.08 2.82
N VAL A 64 2.48 15.93 3.09
CA VAL A 64 1.31 15.76 3.97
C VAL A 64 1.84 15.20 5.29
N THR A 65 2.09 16.09 6.23
CA THR A 65 2.70 15.76 7.53
C THR A 65 1.95 14.62 8.23
N LYS A 66 2.68 13.71 8.88
CA LYS A 66 2.17 12.49 9.54
C LYS A 66 1.62 11.41 8.59
N LYS A 67 1.48 11.68 7.29
CA LYS A 67 0.93 10.72 6.35
C LYS A 67 1.65 9.38 6.41
N GLY A 68 2.98 9.39 6.35
CA GLY A 68 3.79 8.17 6.40
C GLY A 68 3.51 7.33 7.64
N ALA A 69 3.43 7.99 8.81
CA ALA A 69 3.16 7.32 10.06
C ALA A 69 1.73 6.75 10.11
N ILE A 70 0.72 7.50 9.67
CA ILE A 70 -0.67 7.01 9.60
C ILE A 70 -0.77 5.76 8.72
N LEU A 71 -0.16 5.77 7.52
CA LEU A 71 -0.19 4.63 6.61
C LEU A 71 0.48 3.38 7.22
N THR A 72 1.63 3.57 7.88
CA THR A 72 2.35 2.47 8.52
C THR A 72 1.55 1.88 9.68
N GLN A 73 1.00 2.71 10.56
CA GLN A 73 0.20 2.25 11.70
C GLN A 73 -1.14 1.62 11.28
N MET A 74 -1.73 2.11 10.18
CA MET A 74 -2.94 1.51 9.60
C MET A 74 -2.64 0.14 9.00
N SER A 75 -1.55 0.01 8.23
CA SER A 75 -1.11 -1.28 7.71
C SER A 75 -0.82 -2.28 8.83
N LYS A 76 -0.13 -1.84 9.90
CA LYS A 76 0.11 -2.65 11.10
C LYS A 76 -1.19 -3.17 11.71
N PHE A 77 -2.17 -2.28 11.90
CA PHE A 77 -3.48 -2.67 12.44
C PHE A 77 -4.13 -3.79 11.61
N TRP A 78 -4.15 -3.64 10.28
CA TRP A 78 -4.76 -4.61 9.40
C TRP A 78 -3.97 -5.92 9.31
N PHE A 79 -2.64 -5.88 9.31
CA PHE A 79 -1.81 -7.08 9.36
C PHE A 79 -2.06 -7.89 10.64
N ASP A 80 -2.17 -7.21 11.79
CA ASP A 80 -2.51 -7.86 13.06
C ASP A 80 -3.94 -8.44 13.04
N PHE A 81 -4.90 -7.74 12.42
CA PHE A 81 -6.30 -8.13 12.35
C PHE A 81 -6.56 -9.34 11.44
N THR A 82 -5.72 -9.54 10.43
CA THR A 82 -5.95 -10.54 9.36
C THR A 82 -4.94 -11.69 9.35
N LYS A 83 -4.09 -11.80 10.36
CA LYS A 83 -3.06 -12.85 10.47
C LYS A 83 -3.58 -14.29 10.43
N ASP A 84 -4.88 -14.48 10.63
CA ASP A 84 -5.57 -15.78 10.56
C ASP A 84 -5.96 -16.16 9.11
N ILE A 85 -5.88 -15.24 8.14
CA ILE A 85 -6.21 -15.50 6.74
C ILE A 85 -4.96 -15.83 5.94
N VAL A 86 -3.93 -14.98 6.05
CA VAL A 86 -2.65 -15.12 5.34
C VAL A 86 -1.51 -14.55 6.18
N PRO A 87 -0.32 -15.17 6.18
CA PRO A 87 0.85 -14.57 6.78
C PRO A 87 1.19 -13.22 6.12
N ASN A 88 1.78 -12.31 6.90
CA ASN A 88 2.27 -11.03 6.37
C ASN A 88 3.77 -10.88 6.58
N HIS A 89 4.36 -9.93 5.87
CA HIS A 89 5.79 -9.68 5.87
C HIS A 89 6.28 -8.84 7.07
N MET A 90 5.38 -8.21 7.83
CA MET A 90 5.75 -7.32 8.93
C MET A 90 6.44 -8.09 10.06
N VAL A 91 7.60 -7.60 10.48
CA VAL A 91 8.36 -8.09 11.64
C VAL A 91 8.14 -7.16 12.83
N SER A 92 8.38 -5.86 12.65
CA SER A 92 8.19 -4.83 13.68
C SER A 92 7.95 -3.45 13.07
N THR A 93 7.23 -2.61 13.79
CA THR A 93 7.13 -1.15 13.53
C THR A 93 7.75 -0.32 14.64
N ASP A 94 8.32 -0.95 15.67
CA ASP A 94 9.09 -0.24 16.71
C ASP A 94 10.52 -0.01 16.19
N VAL A 95 10.93 1.25 16.08
CA VAL A 95 12.28 1.61 15.63
C VAL A 95 13.38 1.10 16.55
N LYS A 96 13.06 0.73 17.80
CA LYS A 96 14.03 0.12 18.73
C LYS A 96 14.47 -1.27 18.30
N ASP A 97 13.66 -1.97 17.50
CA ASP A 97 13.99 -3.27 16.91
C ASP A 97 14.84 -3.12 15.63
N MET A 98 15.04 -1.89 15.17
CA MET A 98 15.76 -1.57 13.94
C MET A 98 17.18 -1.06 14.24
N PRO A 99 18.09 -1.03 13.25
CA PRO A 99 19.41 -0.43 13.41
C PRO A 99 19.36 1.01 13.94
N GLU A 100 20.40 1.42 14.69
CA GLU A 100 20.51 2.74 15.32
C GLU A 100 20.21 3.92 14.36
N PHE A 101 20.56 3.77 13.07
CA PHE A 101 20.25 4.74 12.01
C PHE A 101 18.76 5.07 11.93
N PHE A 102 17.87 4.09 12.13
CA PHE A 102 16.42 4.25 12.05
C PHE A 102 15.78 4.66 13.41
N GLN A 103 16.54 4.72 14.50
CA GLN A 103 16.03 5.12 15.82
C GLN A 103 15.95 6.65 16.00
N GLN A 104 16.01 7.41 14.89
CA GLN A 104 15.82 8.85 14.88
C GLN A 104 14.32 9.19 14.79
N GLU A 105 13.92 10.31 15.38
CA GLU A 105 12.52 10.79 15.39
C GLU A 105 11.84 10.79 14.02
N LYS A 106 12.58 11.15 12.96
CA LYS A 106 12.05 11.17 11.57
C LYS A 106 11.63 9.81 11.02
N TYR A 107 12.03 8.71 11.67
CA TYR A 107 11.68 7.34 11.27
C TYR A 107 10.68 6.69 12.21
N ASP A 108 10.40 7.33 13.35
CA ASP A 108 9.46 6.79 14.32
C ASP A 108 8.02 6.85 13.80
N GLY A 109 7.31 5.74 13.99
CA GLY A 109 5.93 5.57 13.54
C GLY A 109 5.74 5.31 12.04
N ASN A 110 6.68 5.72 11.17
CA ASN A 110 6.56 5.59 9.71
C ASN A 110 7.43 4.49 9.09
N SER A 111 8.17 3.74 9.90
CA SER A 111 9.06 2.67 9.48
C SER A 111 8.49 1.30 9.84
N MET A 112 8.72 0.33 8.95
CA MET A 112 8.33 -1.06 9.13
C MET A 112 9.50 -1.96 8.75
N MET A 113 9.97 -2.78 9.67
CA MET A 113 10.90 -3.87 9.37
C MET A 113 10.10 -5.06 8.84
N CYS A 114 10.52 -5.59 7.69
CA CYS A 114 9.79 -6.60 6.95
C CYS A 114 10.69 -7.77 6.57
N LYS A 115 10.10 -8.95 6.45
CA LYS A 115 10.74 -10.08 5.76
C LYS A 115 10.97 -9.74 4.29
N LYS A 116 12.05 -10.24 3.72
CA LYS A 116 12.24 -10.22 2.27
C LYS A 116 11.30 -11.22 1.63
N LEU A 117 10.62 -10.79 0.58
CA LEU A 117 9.74 -11.63 -0.23
C LEU A 117 10.16 -11.53 -1.70
N GLU A 118 9.99 -12.61 -2.43
CA GLU A 118 9.97 -12.59 -3.88
C GLU A 118 8.59 -12.10 -4.32
N MET A 119 8.47 -10.80 -4.64
CA MET A 119 7.18 -10.18 -4.95
C MET A 119 6.61 -10.70 -6.27
N LEU A 120 5.34 -11.10 -6.26
CA LEU A 120 4.63 -11.53 -7.46
C LEU A 120 4.27 -10.31 -8.31
N PRO A 121 4.40 -10.37 -9.66
CA PRO A 121 4.20 -9.24 -10.55
C PRO A 121 2.70 -9.04 -10.92
N VAL A 122 1.81 -9.28 -9.97
CA VAL A 122 0.37 -9.10 -10.10
C VAL A 122 -0.12 -8.25 -8.96
N GLU A 123 -0.78 -7.14 -9.26
CA GLU A 123 -1.50 -6.36 -8.26
C GLU A 123 -2.91 -6.94 -8.07
N CYS A 124 -3.22 -7.27 -6.85
CA CYS A 124 -4.46 -7.96 -6.49
C CYS A 124 -5.53 -6.95 -6.07
N ASN A 125 -6.23 -6.40 -7.05
CA ASN A 125 -7.34 -5.48 -6.80
C ASN A 125 -8.62 -6.24 -6.51
N VAL A 126 -9.40 -5.76 -5.55
CA VAL A 126 -10.73 -6.28 -5.23
C VAL A 126 -11.71 -5.13 -5.10
N ARG A 127 -12.91 -5.33 -5.67
CA ARG A 127 -13.97 -4.32 -5.68
C ARG A 127 -15.25 -4.89 -5.09
N GLY A 128 -15.76 -4.21 -4.06
CA GLY A 128 -17.11 -4.50 -3.53
C GLY A 128 -18.14 -3.49 -4.01
N TYR A 129 -17.66 -2.39 -4.61
CA TYR A 129 -18.47 -1.34 -5.22
C TYR A 129 -17.90 -0.99 -6.58
N ILE A 130 -18.76 -0.58 -7.52
CA ILE A 130 -18.35 -0.22 -8.87
C ILE A 130 -18.00 1.27 -8.95
N THR A 131 -16.70 1.58 -9.07
CA THR A 131 -16.20 2.96 -9.10
C THR A 131 -14.83 3.04 -9.81
N GLY A 132 -14.35 4.25 -10.05
CA GLY A 132 -13.04 4.50 -10.66
C GLY A 132 -12.86 3.76 -11.98
N SER A 133 -11.68 3.15 -12.21
CA SER A 133 -11.39 2.41 -13.45
C SER A 133 -12.34 1.24 -13.70
N GLY A 134 -12.88 0.61 -12.64
CA GLY A 134 -13.89 -0.43 -12.77
C GLY A 134 -15.21 0.11 -13.32
N TRP A 135 -15.63 1.28 -12.88
CA TRP A 135 -16.81 1.96 -13.44
C TRP A 135 -16.61 2.36 -14.90
N GLU A 136 -15.42 2.90 -15.24
CA GLU A 136 -15.10 3.24 -16.63
C GLU A 136 -15.11 2.00 -17.54
N SER A 137 -14.59 0.87 -17.08
CA SER A 137 -14.63 -0.41 -17.81
C SER A 137 -16.07 -0.88 -17.99
N TYR A 138 -16.87 -0.90 -16.92
CA TYR A 138 -18.26 -1.31 -16.96
C TYR A 138 -19.11 -0.47 -17.93
N LYS A 139 -18.94 0.84 -17.94
CA LYS A 139 -19.66 1.74 -18.89
C LYS A 139 -19.36 1.41 -20.34
N LYS A 140 -18.17 0.89 -20.62
CA LYS A 140 -17.73 0.60 -21.98
C LYS A 140 -18.41 -0.65 -22.56
N ASP A 141 -18.48 -1.73 -21.80
CA ASP A 141 -18.93 -3.03 -22.30
C ASP A 141 -19.63 -3.94 -21.28
N GLY A 142 -19.93 -3.43 -20.09
CA GLY A 142 -20.59 -4.19 -19.02
C GLY A 142 -19.69 -5.19 -18.29
N THR A 143 -18.36 -5.10 -18.51
CA THR A 143 -17.39 -6.02 -17.89
C THR A 143 -16.32 -5.28 -17.10
N VAL A 144 -15.66 -5.99 -16.16
CA VAL A 144 -14.42 -5.55 -15.50
C VAL A 144 -13.47 -6.75 -15.45
N CYS A 145 -12.28 -6.64 -16.02
CA CYS A 145 -11.30 -7.74 -16.09
C CYS A 145 -11.91 -9.06 -16.63
N GLY A 146 -12.76 -8.96 -17.66
CA GLY A 146 -13.47 -10.10 -18.26
C GLY A 146 -14.67 -10.63 -17.44
N ILE A 147 -14.96 -10.06 -16.28
CA ILE A 147 -16.10 -10.45 -15.44
C ILE A 147 -17.34 -9.65 -15.90
N LYS A 148 -18.37 -10.35 -16.40
CA LYS A 148 -19.64 -9.72 -16.75
C LYS A 148 -20.41 -9.35 -15.48
N LEU A 149 -20.81 -8.10 -15.38
CA LEU A 149 -21.58 -7.57 -14.25
C LEU A 149 -23.06 -7.44 -14.61
N PRO A 150 -23.96 -7.35 -13.60
CA PRO A 150 -25.38 -7.09 -13.83
C PRO A 150 -25.60 -5.80 -14.64
N GLU A 151 -26.65 -5.81 -15.48
CA GLU A 151 -27.06 -4.62 -16.23
C GLU A 151 -27.69 -3.56 -15.31
N GLY A 152 -27.53 -2.28 -15.64
CA GLY A 152 -28.18 -1.18 -14.96
C GLY A 152 -27.47 -0.71 -13.68
N LEU A 153 -26.25 -1.17 -13.40
CA LEU A 153 -25.45 -0.64 -12.32
C LEU A 153 -25.16 0.86 -12.54
N GLN A 154 -25.19 1.60 -11.45
CA GLN A 154 -24.82 3.00 -11.38
C GLN A 154 -23.47 3.18 -10.70
N GLU A 155 -22.82 4.32 -10.88
CA GLU A 155 -21.57 4.62 -10.18
C GLU A 155 -21.76 4.50 -8.67
N SER A 156 -20.79 3.90 -8.02
CA SER A 156 -20.79 3.60 -6.58
C SER A 156 -21.81 2.55 -6.11
N ASP A 157 -22.50 1.86 -7.01
CA ASP A 157 -23.34 0.72 -6.60
C ASP A 157 -22.51 -0.36 -5.91
N LYS A 158 -23.14 -0.94 -4.86
CA LYS A 158 -22.58 -2.14 -4.23
C LYS A 158 -22.75 -3.33 -5.16
N LEU A 159 -21.68 -4.07 -5.40
CA LEU A 159 -21.72 -5.31 -6.16
C LEU A 159 -22.40 -6.44 -5.35
N PRO A 160 -23.10 -7.38 -6.00
CA PRO A 160 -23.69 -8.55 -5.32
C PRO A 160 -22.67 -9.34 -4.53
N GLU A 161 -21.48 -9.55 -5.09
CA GLU A 161 -20.32 -10.16 -4.47
C GLU A 161 -19.07 -9.33 -4.83
N PRO A 162 -18.05 -9.29 -3.95
CA PRO A 162 -16.77 -8.69 -4.31
C PRO A 162 -16.13 -9.41 -5.48
N ILE A 163 -15.58 -8.66 -6.42
CA ILE A 163 -14.89 -9.20 -7.60
C ILE A 163 -13.38 -8.97 -7.53
N TYR A 164 -12.61 -9.97 -7.94
CA TYR A 164 -11.17 -9.90 -8.10
C TYR A 164 -10.83 -9.34 -9.48
N THR A 165 -10.15 -8.21 -9.53
CA THR A 165 -9.86 -7.45 -10.75
C THR A 165 -8.38 -7.12 -10.84
N PRO A 166 -7.53 -8.12 -11.11
CA PRO A 166 -6.08 -7.95 -11.08
C PRO A 166 -5.58 -6.98 -12.16
N THR A 167 -4.39 -6.42 -11.91
CA THR A 167 -3.64 -5.65 -12.90
C THR A 167 -2.21 -6.19 -12.98
N THR A 168 -1.56 -5.92 -14.10
CA THR A 168 -0.11 -6.05 -14.17
C THR A 168 0.54 -5.08 -13.18
N LYS A 169 1.77 -5.36 -12.77
CA LYS A 169 2.60 -4.41 -12.03
C LYS A 169 3.56 -3.78 -13.02
N ALA A 170 3.21 -2.61 -13.53
CA ALA A 170 4.02 -1.88 -14.49
C ALA A 170 5.33 -1.37 -13.88
N GLU A 171 6.34 -1.14 -14.72
CA GLU A 171 7.55 -0.42 -14.33
C GLU A 171 7.24 1.06 -14.06
N ILE A 172 8.15 1.74 -13.35
CA ILE A 172 7.97 3.17 -13.03
C ILE A 172 7.90 3.99 -14.31
N GLY A 173 6.75 4.57 -14.58
CA GLY A 173 6.49 5.40 -15.77
C GLY A 173 5.43 4.81 -16.71
N ASP A 174 5.12 3.54 -16.59
CA ASP A 174 4.04 2.88 -17.30
C ASP A 174 2.77 2.78 -16.43
N HIS A 175 1.64 2.46 -17.04
CA HIS A 175 0.37 2.25 -16.36
C HIS A 175 0.08 0.78 -16.16
N ASP A 176 -0.47 0.44 -14.98
CA ASP A 176 -0.97 -0.88 -14.68
C ASP A 176 -2.15 -1.21 -15.60
N GLU A 177 -2.09 -2.35 -16.28
CA GLU A 177 -3.13 -2.80 -17.19
C GLU A 177 -4.07 -3.80 -16.51
N HIS A 178 -5.38 -3.66 -16.74
CA HIS A 178 -6.37 -4.63 -16.28
C HIS A 178 -6.15 -5.95 -16.99
N ILE A 179 -6.03 -7.01 -16.21
CA ILE A 179 -5.91 -8.38 -16.72
C ILE A 179 -7.03 -9.27 -16.16
N SER A 180 -7.36 -10.32 -16.87
CA SER A 180 -8.24 -11.37 -16.38
C SER A 180 -7.53 -12.28 -15.37
N PHE A 181 -8.30 -13.12 -14.68
CA PHE A 181 -7.72 -14.17 -13.82
C PHE A 181 -6.83 -15.12 -14.63
N GLU A 182 -7.25 -15.52 -15.83
CA GLU A 182 -6.47 -16.46 -16.66
C GLU A 182 -5.15 -15.82 -17.14
N GLU A 183 -5.14 -14.54 -17.49
CA GLU A 183 -3.89 -13.84 -17.82
C GLU A 183 -2.95 -13.76 -16.60
N SER A 184 -3.49 -13.56 -15.38
CA SER A 184 -2.66 -13.64 -14.17
C SER A 184 -2.08 -15.04 -13.95
N VAL A 185 -2.82 -16.10 -14.30
CA VAL A 185 -2.30 -17.48 -14.29
C VAL A 185 -1.15 -17.63 -15.28
N GLU A 186 -1.29 -17.13 -16.51
CA GLU A 186 -0.24 -17.21 -17.54
C GLU A 186 1.04 -16.49 -17.10
N ILE A 187 0.90 -15.29 -16.53
CA ILE A 187 2.05 -14.53 -16.00
C ILE A 187 2.79 -15.37 -14.93
N LEU A 188 2.05 -15.93 -13.98
CA LEU A 188 2.66 -16.70 -12.88
C LEU A 188 3.17 -18.07 -13.35
N GLU A 189 2.52 -18.71 -14.33
CA GLU A 189 3.00 -19.98 -14.89
C GLU A 189 4.33 -19.83 -15.64
N ASN A 190 4.52 -18.69 -16.32
CA ASN A 190 5.78 -18.37 -16.98
C ASN A 190 6.94 -18.20 -16.01
N LEU A 191 6.67 -17.70 -14.80
CA LEU A 191 7.68 -17.49 -13.75
C LEU A 191 7.87 -18.73 -12.88
N TYR A 192 6.79 -19.47 -12.62
CA TYR A 192 6.74 -20.62 -11.72
C TYR A 192 6.09 -21.82 -12.42
N PRO A 193 6.77 -22.47 -13.37
CA PRO A 193 6.20 -23.57 -14.17
C PRO A 193 5.62 -24.69 -13.31
N GLY A 194 4.37 -25.04 -13.55
CA GLY A 194 3.63 -26.04 -12.80
C GLY A 194 3.01 -25.55 -11.48
N LYS A 195 3.21 -24.27 -11.10
CA LYS A 195 2.67 -23.66 -9.88
C LYS A 195 1.85 -22.39 -10.14
N GLY A 196 1.90 -21.85 -11.35
CA GLY A 196 1.31 -20.55 -11.65
C GLY A 196 -0.18 -20.48 -11.32
N ARG A 197 -0.96 -21.50 -11.70
CA ARG A 197 -2.39 -21.58 -11.38
C ARG A 197 -2.65 -21.67 -9.87
N ASP A 198 -1.83 -22.42 -9.14
CA ASP A 198 -1.96 -22.52 -7.68
C ASP A 198 -1.70 -21.17 -7.01
N TYR A 199 -0.65 -20.47 -7.38
CA TYR A 199 -0.34 -19.14 -6.85
C TYR A 199 -1.43 -18.13 -7.22
N ALA A 200 -1.87 -18.08 -8.48
CA ALA A 200 -2.96 -17.21 -8.92
C ALA A 200 -4.25 -17.44 -8.13
N THR A 201 -4.58 -18.72 -7.87
CA THR A 201 -5.76 -19.08 -7.07
C THR A 201 -5.59 -18.65 -5.62
N GLN A 202 -4.44 -18.92 -5.00
CA GLN A 202 -4.17 -18.53 -3.61
C GLN A 202 -4.25 -17.01 -3.41
N ILE A 203 -3.59 -16.20 -4.27
CA ILE A 203 -3.64 -14.74 -4.13
C ILE A 203 -5.04 -14.18 -4.37
N LYS A 204 -5.81 -14.73 -5.31
CA LYS A 204 -7.21 -14.38 -5.52
C LYS A 204 -8.06 -14.67 -4.30
N ASP A 205 -7.98 -15.89 -3.76
CA ASP A 205 -8.79 -16.33 -2.62
C ASP A 205 -8.42 -15.54 -1.36
N CYS A 206 -7.13 -15.33 -1.11
CA CYS A 206 -6.66 -14.46 -0.03
C CYS A 206 -7.22 -13.04 -0.18
N THR A 207 -7.15 -12.46 -1.38
CA THR A 207 -7.64 -11.12 -1.68
C THR A 207 -9.13 -10.97 -1.35
N ILE A 208 -9.96 -11.90 -1.82
CA ILE A 208 -11.42 -11.89 -1.56
C ILE A 208 -11.72 -12.07 -0.07
N ASN A 209 -11.03 -13.00 0.61
CA ASN A 209 -11.26 -13.27 2.02
C ASN A 209 -10.80 -12.10 2.91
N LEU A 210 -9.64 -11.51 2.62
CA LEU A 210 -9.15 -10.31 3.28
C LEU A 210 -10.16 -9.16 3.12
N TYR A 211 -10.60 -8.92 1.89
CA TYR A 211 -11.57 -7.86 1.62
C TYR A 211 -12.88 -8.07 2.40
N LYS A 212 -13.48 -9.26 2.33
CA LYS A 212 -14.76 -9.56 3.01
C LYS A 212 -14.65 -9.29 4.52
N LYS A 213 -13.61 -9.82 5.18
CA LYS A 213 -13.40 -9.62 6.61
C LYS A 213 -13.19 -8.16 6.98
N CYS A 214 -12.33 -7.47 6.23
CA CYS A 214 -11.99 -6.07 6.54
C CYS A 214 -13.12 -5.10 6.19
N ALA A 215 -13.86 -5.33 5.09
CA ALA A 215 -14.99 -4.52 4.70
C ALA A 215 -16.15 -4.62 5.70
N GLU A 216 -16.43 -5.81 6.22
CA GLU A 216 -17.42 -6.01 7.29
C GLU A 216 -17.04 -5.25 8.56
N TYR A 217 -15.77 -5.36 8.97
CA TYR A 217 -15.28 -4.62 10.13
C TYR A 217 -15.35 -3.11 9.92
N ALA A 218 -14.83 -2.60 8.79
CA ALA A 218 -14.84 -1.18 8.48
C ALA A 218 -16.26 -0.61 8.42
N LEU A 219 -17.21 -1.37 7.86
CA LEU A 219 -18.62 -1.00 7.81
C LEU A 219 -19.20 -0.81 9.23
N SER A 220 -18.82 -1.68 10.18
CA SER A 220 -19.22 -1.54 11.59
C SER A 220 -18.64 -0.30 12.27
N LYS A 221 -17.62 0.32 11.66
CA LYS A 221 -16.96 1.56 12.10
C LYS A 221 -17.44 2.79 11.31
N GLY A 222 -18.42 2.64 10.43
CA GLY A 222 -18.95 3.73 9.62
C GLY A 222 -18.15 4.03 8.36
N ILE A 223 -17.27 3.10 7.93
CA ILE A 223 -16.47 3.23 6.72
C ILE A 223 -16.83 2.14 5.72
N ILE A 224 -17.10 2.52 4.49
CA ILE A 224 -17.22 1.64 3.33
C ILE A 224 -15.84 1.53 2.68
N ILE A 225 -15.31 0.31 2.56
CA ILE A 225 -14.17 0.02 1.69
C ILE A 225 -14.72 -0.30 0.32
N ALA A 226 -14.64 0.63 -0.63
CA ALA A 226 -15.20 0.43 -1.96
C ALA A 226 -14.37 -0.53 -2.80
N ASP A 227 -13.09 -0.32 -2.81
CA ASP A 227 -12.08 -1.19 -3.41
C ASP A 227 -10.75 -1.05 -2.68
N THR A 228 -9.86 -2.01 -2.92
CA THR A 228 -8.49 -1.97 -2.40
C THR A 228 -7.57 -2.80 -3.30
N LYS A 229 -6.26 -2.54 -3.15
CA LYS A 229 -5.18 -3.27 -3.78
C LYS A 229 -4.33 -3.97 -2.73
N PHE A 230 -4.03 -5.24 -2.95
CA PHE A 230 -3.05 -6.00 -2.18
C PHE A 230 -1.89 -6.42 -3.06
N GLU A 231 -0.73 -6.60 -2.46
CA GLU A 231 0.45 -7.17 -3.09
C GLU A 231 0.91 -8.41 -2.31
N PHE A 232 1.27 -9.45 -3.04
CA PHE A 232 1.74 -10.69 -2.46
C PHE A 232 3.14 -11.03 -2.97
N GLY A 233 3.85 -11.79 -2.18
CA GLY A 233 5.13 -12.38 -2.56
C GLY A 233 5.25 -13.77 -1.99
N LEU A 234 6.35 -14.43 -2.31
CA LEU A 234 6.70 -15.75 -1.80
C LEU A 234 7.79 -15.60 -0.74
N ASP A 235 7.65 -16.33 0.35
CA ASP A 235 8.72 -16.50 1.33
C ASP A 235 9.78 -17.49 0.82
N GLU A 236 10.84 -17.73 1.58
CA GLU A 236 11.93 -18.65 1.27
C GLU A 236 11.48 -20.11 1.03
N ASN A 237 10.29 -20.48 1.50
CA ASN A 237 9.70 -21.80 1.35
C ASN A 237 8.68 -21.86 0.19
N GLY A 238 8.45 -20.74 -0.52
CA GLY A 238 7.47 -20.64 -1.59
C GLY A 238 6.03 -20.49 -1.10
N ASN A 239 5.80 -20.09 0.15
CA ASN A 239 4.46 -19.79 0.66
C ASN A 239 4.06 -18.38 0.29
N VAL A 240 2.77 -18.20 -0.04
CA VAL A 240 2.18 -16.89 -0.32
C VAL A 240 2.08 -16.06 0.97
N VAL A 241 2.62 -14.86 0.93
CA VAL A 241 2.67 -13.90 2.04
C VAL A 241 2.20 -12.53 1.53
N ILE A 242 1.33 -11.84 2.25
CA ILE A 242 0.94 -10.46 1.92
C ILE A 242 2.08 -9.50 2.29
N GLY A 243 2.40 -8.60 1.36
CA GLY A 243 3.45 -7.59 1.51
C GLY A 243 2.95 -6.17 1.28
N ASP A 244 3.88 -5.25 1.11
CA ASP A 244 3.67 -3.81 0.90
C ASP A 244 2.80 -3.17 2.00
N GLU A 245 1.79 -2.40 1.64
CA GLU A 245 0.82 -1.80 2.57
C GLU A 245 -0.52 -2.53 2.52
N MET A 246 -1.32 -2.34 3.55
CA MET A 246 -2.62 -2.98 3.61
C MET A 246 -3.71 -1.98 4.02
N LEU A 247 -4.73 -1.84 3.15
CA LEU A 247 -5.97 -1.09 3.44
C LEU A 247 -5.70 0.31 4.01
N THR A 248 -4.88 1.07 3.30
CA THR A 248 -4.58 2.47 3.63
C THR A 248 -5.36 3.40 2.68
N PRO A 249 -5.50 4.68 3.02
CA PRO A 249 -6.04 5.67 2.09
C PRO A 249 -5.24 5.83 0.78
N ASP A 250 -4.01 5.29 0.70
CA ASP A 250 -3.20 5.29 -0.53
C ASP A 250 -3.54 4.12 -1.46
N SER A 251 -3.88 2.95 -0.91
CA SER A 251 -4.18 1.72 -1.65
C SER A 251 -5.67 1.41 -1.76
N SER A 252 -6.54 2.18 -1.09
CA SER A 252 -7.96 1.86 -0.95
C SER A 252 -8.84 3.10 -1.13
N ARG A 253 -10.10 2.90 -1.55
CA ARG A 253 -11.13 3.93 -1.46
C ARG A 253 -11.97 3.71 -0.22
N PHE A 254 -11.89 4.66 0.71
CA PHE A 254 -12.67 4.68 1.94
C PHE A 254 -13.73 5.76 1.87
N TRP A 255 -15.00 5.38 1.96
CA TRP A 255 -16.12 6.30 1.96
C TRP A 255 -16.80 6.34 3.32
N PRO A 256 -17.25 7.51 3.80
CA PRO A 256 -18.15 7.55 4.93
C PRO A 256 -19.42 6.77 4.62
N LEU A 257 -19.87 5.93 5.54
CA LEU A 257 -21.17 5.25 5.43
C LEU A 257 -22.31 6.25 5.50
N GLU A 258 -22.15 7.29 6.34
CA GLU A 258 -23.11 8.38 6.43
C GLU A 258 -23.12 9.19 5.13
N GLY A 259 -24.31 9.34 4.55
CA GLY A 259 -24.50 10.08 3.30
C GLY A 259 -24.13 9.30 2.03
N TYR A 260 -23.70 8.03 2.13
CA TYR A 260 -23.48 7.20 0.95
C TYR A 260 -24.75 7.10 0.09
N LYS A 261 -24.59 7.34 -1.21
CA LYS A 261 -25.67 7.24 -2.23
C LYS A 261 -25.13 6.70 -3.54
N PRO A 262 -25.67 5.59 -4.06
CA PRO A 262 -25.38 5.14 -5.43
C PRO A 262 -25.74 6.19 -6.48
N GLY A 263 -25.19 6.05 -7.69
CA GLY A 263 -25.46 6.91 -8.84
C GLY A 263 -24.61 8.18 -8.90
N GLN A 264 -23.63 8.31 -8.03
CA GLN A 264 -22.72 9.46 -8.00
C GLN A 264 -21.38 9.11 -7.37
N GLY A 265 -20.36 9.95 -7.58
CA GLY A 265 -19.10 9.90 -6.83
C GLY A 265 -19.33 10.13 -5.34
N GLN A 266 -18.54 9.51 -4.49
CA GLN A 266 -18.68 9.58 -3.04
C GLN A 266 -17.62 10.51 -2.41
N PRO A 267 -17.97 11.22 -1.30
CA PRO A 267 -16.94 11.75 -0.41
C PRO A 267 -16.01 10.63 0.06
N SER A 268 -14.75 10.95 0.30
CA SER A 268 -13.79 9.91 0.69
C SER A 268 -12.79 10.39 1.75
N PHE A 269 -12.23 9.43 2.49
CA PHE A 269 -11.11 9.62 3.41
C PHE A 269 -9.74 9.42 2.72
N ASP A 270 -9.74 9.17 1.41
CA ASP A 270 -8.54 8.92 0.59
C ASP A 270 -8.12 10.15 -0.25
N LYS A 271 -7.24 9.92 -1.22
CA LYS A 271 -6.71 10.95 -2.12
C LYS A 271 -7.73 11.57 -3.09
N GLN A 272 -9.00 11.15 -3.09
CA GLN A 272 -9.98 11.65 -4.04
C GLN A 272 -10.18 13.16 -3.90
N PHE A 273 -10.19 13.66 -2.67
CA PHE A 273 -10.26 15.11 -2.40
C PHE A 273 -9.11 15.88 -3.06
N VAL A 274 -7.88 15.35 -2.99
CA VAL A 274 -6.70 15.93 -3.66
C VAL A 274 -6.85 15.85 -5.17
N ARG A 275 -7.30 14.69 -5.70
CA ARG A 275 -7.51 14.52 -7.14
C ARG A 275 -8.56 15.46 -7.69
N ASP A 276 -9.66 15.67 -6.97
CA ASP A 276 -10.75 16.56 -7.39
C ASP A 276 -10.28 18.03 -7.39
N TRP A 277 -9.50 18.41 -6.37
CA TRP A 277 -8.91 19.74 -6.32
C TRP A 277 -7.94 19.97 -7.49
N LEU A 278 -7.05 19.02 -7.78
CA LEU A 278 -6.11 19.12 -8.91
C LEU A 278 -6.84 19.21 -10.26
N LYS A 279 -7.92 18.45 -10.47
CA LYS A 279 -8.74 18.53 -11.68
C LYS A 279 -9.39 19.91 -11.84
N ALA A 280 -9.84 20.51 -10.75
CA ALA A 280 -10.42 21.84 -10.73
C ALA A 280 -9.38 22.98 -10.88
N ASN A 281 -8.11 22.68 -10.63
CA ASN A 281 -7.01 23.64 -10.65
C ASN A 281 -5.81 23.12 -11.49
N PRO A 282 -5.99 22.96 -12.82
CA PRO A 282 -4.97 22.36 -13.68
C PRO A 282 -3.66 23.18 -13.75
N ASP A 283 -3.75 24.49 -13.50
CA ASP A 283 -2.61 25.42 -13.52
C ASP A 283 -1.84 25.47 -12.18
N SER A 284 -2.19 24.61 -11.22
CA SER A 284 -1.59 24.60 -9.87
C SER A 284 -0.13 24.12 -9.83
N ASP A 285 0.39 23.61 -10.94
CA ASP A 285 1.74 23.01 -11.03
C ASP A 285 2.00 21.99 -9.91
N TYR A 286 0.96 21.22 -9.57
CA TYR A 286 0.97 20.20 -8.49
C TYR A 286 1.35 20.74 -7.11
N LEU A 287 1.11 22.03 -6.86
CA LEU A 287 1.26 22.66 -5.55
C LEU A 287 -0.11 22.85 -4.91
N LEU A 288 -0.36 22.19 -3.77
CA LEU A 288 -1.62 22.29 -3.03
C LEU A 288 -1.61 23.51 -2.10
N PRO A 289 -2.74 24.22 -1.91
CA PRO A 289 -2.90 25.15 -0.81
C PRO A 289 -2.83 24.46 0.55
N GLU A 290 -2.36 25.16 1.55
CA GLU A 290 -2.22 24.64 2.93
C GLU A 290 -3.53 24.05 3.48
N GLU A 291 -4.67 24.68 3.19
CA GLU A 291 -5.99 24.18 3.59
C GLU A 291 -6.33 22.80 2.99
N VAL A 292 -5.86 22.52 1.75
CA VAL A 292 -6.06 21.21 1.10
C VAL A 292 -5.17 20.17 1.74
N VAL A 293 -3.91 20.54 2.05
CA VAL A 293 -2.98 19.66 2.78
C VAL A 293 -3.54 19.32 4.16
N THR A 294 -3.97 20.32 4.94
CA THR A 294 -4.54 20.13 6.28
C THR A 294 -5.77 19.21 6.24
N LYS A 295 -6.74 19.50 5.36
CA LYS A 295 -7.92 18.65 5.20
C LYS A 295 -7.57 17.21 4.78
N THR A 296 -6.48 17.02 4.06
CA THR A 296 -6.02 15.67 3.70
C THR A 296 -5.48 14.93 4.92
N VAL A 297 -4.70 15.61 5.77
CA VAL A 297 -4.24 15.05 7.06
C VAL A 297 -5.44 14.68 7.92
N ASP A 298 -6.37 15.62 8.13
CA ASP A 298 -7.57 15.42 8.95
C ASP A 298 -8.36 14.17 8.52
N LYS A 299 -8.54 13.98 7.20
CA LYS A 299 -9.23 12.81 6.66
C LYS A 299 -8.49 11.49 6.92
N TYR A 300 -7.16 11.51 6.86
CA TYR A 300 -6.35 10.32 7.14
C TYR A 300 -6.38 9.98 8.63
N GLU A 301 -6.27 11.00 9.49
CA GLU A 301 -6.39 10.82 10.94
C GLU A 301 -7.79 10.32 11.32
N GLU A 302 -8.85 10.90 10.75
CA GLU A 302 -10.24 10.48 10.99
C GLU A 302 -10.45 9.00 10.59
N ALA A 303 -9.98 8.59 9.41
CA ALA A 303 -10.07 7.19 8.99
C ALA A 303 -9.32 6.25 9.94
N TYR A 304 -8.12 6.65 10.37
CA TYR A 304 -7.34 5.88 11.35
C TYR A 304 -8.07 5.76 12.69
N GLU A 305 -8.60 6.85 13.22
CA GLU A 305 -9.30 6.88 14.51
C GLU A 305 -10.58 6.02 14.47
N LEU A 306 -11.37 6.13 13.39
CA LEU A 306 -12.58 5.32 13.21
C LEU A 306 -12.25 3.82 13.17
N LEU A 307 -11.24 3.43 12.37
CA LEU A 307 -10.87 2.02 12.18
C LEU A 307 -10.21 1.42 13.42
N THR A 308 -9.31 2.13 14.05
CA THR A 308 -8.52 1.59 15.17
C THR A 308 -9.14 1.83 16.54
N GLY A 309 -10.03 2.82 16.64
CA GLY A 309 -10.55 3.31 17.92
C GLY A 309 -9.53 4.08 18.75
N LYS A 310 -8.40 4.47 18.18
CA LYS A 310 -7.30 5.18 18.85
C LYS A 310 -7.08 6.53 18.19
N LYS A 311 -6.84 7.57 18.99
CA LYS A 311 -6.37 8.85 18.47
C LYS A 311 -4.97 8.69 17.87
N PHE A 312 -4.74 9.36 16.75
CA PHE A 312 -3.40 9.43 16.18
C PHE A 312 -2.61 10.50 16.96
N ALA A 313 -1.47 10.11 17.55
CA ALA A 313 -0.67 10.97 18.42
C ALA A 313 0.36 11.82 17.63
#